data_68e3226e6a3af42058764840c10b0cf4
#
_entry.id   68e3226e6a3af42058764840c10b0cf4
#
_cell.length_a   1.000
_cell.length_b   1.000
_cell.length_c   1.000
_cell.angle_alpha   90.00
_cell.angle_beta   90.00
_cell.angle_gamma   90.00
#
_symmetry.space_group_name_H-M   'P 1'
#
loop_
_entity.id
_entity.type
_entity.pdbx_description
1 polymer ?
#
loop_
_entity_poly.entity_id
_entity_poly.type
_entity_poly.pdbx_seq_one_letter_code
_entity_poly.pdbx_strand_id
1 'polypeptide(L)'
;MFEKITLAHKDLFSRFLSAQKIVLSDVSFTNCFLWQHARLIQVAVIRDCLVIQTTYENQKPFYFYPIGKNAFECVEELLKLEKNLRFHSLTLEQKDDLKDNFVGVFDFTYNRDRSDYVYSVEELIALKGKKYHKKKNHLNQFLTNYANFVYEKISPQNKKXVLEAFQEWFLESQTDDIGLINENKGIQSVLENYESLDVKGGLVRVNGEIVSFSFGEVLNEESALIHIEKARADIAGAYQIINQQLLLNEFSHLTYANREEDLGLEGLRRSKMSYNPVFLIDKYEAVAKN
;
A
#
# COMPACT_ATOMS: atom_id res chain seq x y z
N MET A 1 18.59 17.63 7.53
CA MET A 1 17.59 18.45 6.81
C MET A 1 16.65 17.50 6.09
N PHE A 2 15.33 17.79 6.11
CA PHE A 2 14.33 16.99 5.41
C PHE A 2 14.37 17.28 3.91
N GLU A 3 14.35 16.22 3.10
CA GLU A 3 14.35 16.33 1.64
C GLU A 3 13.10 15.66 1.07
N LYS A 4 12.51 16.27 0.04
CA LYS A 4 11.37 15.69 -0.65
C LYS A 4 11.76 14.33 -1.24
N ILE A 5 10.88 13.33 -1.11
CA ILE A 5 11.16 11.97 -1.61
C ILE A 5 11.35 11.97 -3.13
N THR A 6 12.37 11.23 -3.58
CA THR A 6 12.67 10.97 -5.00
C THR A 6 13.17 9.55 -5.14
N LEU A 7 13.34 9.07 -6.35
CA LEU A 7 13.93 7.74 -6.62
C LEU A 7 15.29 7.55 -5.95
N ALA A 8 16.07 8.63 -5.81
CA ALA A 8 17.40 8.56 -5.19
C ALA A 8 17.35 8.08 -3.72
N HIS A 9 16.20 8.16 -3.08
CA HIS A 9 16.06 7.71 -1.69
C HIS A 9 15.76 6.21 -1.56
N LYS A 10 15.60 5.48 -2.67
CA LYS A 10 15.27 4.05 -2.61
C LYS A 10 16.32 3.27 -1.80
N ASP A 11 17.60 3.50 -2.09
CA ASP A 11 18.69 2.78 -1.38
C ASP A 11 18.71 3.13 0.12
N LEU A 12 18.36 4.36 0.46
CA LEU A 12 18.23 4.78 1.86
C LEU A 12 17.14 3.96 2.56
N PHE A 13 15.95 3.85 1.94
CA PHE A 13 14.87 3.02 2.48
C PHE A 13 15.33 1.57 2.63
N SER A 14 15.92 0.99 1.59
CA SER A 14 16.39 -0.41 1.60
C SER A 14 17.34 -0.67 2.78
N ARG A 15 18.27 0.26 3.02
CA ARG A 15 19.22 0.14 4.13
C ARG A 15 18.53 0.02 5.49
N PHE A 16 17.51 0.85 5.73
CA PHE A 16 16.84 0.86 7.04
C PHE A 16 15.76 -0.22 7.16
N LEU A 17 14.99 -0.43 6.10
CA LEU A 17 13.87 -1.38 6.14
C LEU A 17 14.34 -2.84 6.22
N SER A 18 15.48 -3.16 5.59
CA SER A 18 16.03 -4.52 5.63
C SER A 18 16.55 -4.93 7.01
N ALA A 19 16.79 -3.97 7.90
CA ALA A 19 17.35 -4.24 9.23
C ALA A 19 16.30 -4.70 10.25
N GLN A 20 15.02 -4.65 9.89
CA GLN A 20 13.94 -5.03 10.80
C GLN A 20 12.70 -5.49 10.02
N LYS A 21 11.83 -6.25 10.67
CA LYS A 21 10.61 -6.74 10.01
C LYS A 21 9.59 -5.61 9.90
N ILE A 22 9.32 -5.17 8.69
CA ILE A 22 8.32 -4.13 8.41
C ILE A 22 6.98 -4.83 8.15
N VAL A 23 5.92 -4.35 8.80
CA VAL A 23 4.56 -4.89 8.62
C VAL A 23 3.58 -3.86 8.06
N LEU A 24 3.89 -2.57 8.21
CA LEU A 24 3.00 -1.48 7.79
C LEU A 24 3.18 -1.13 6.31
N SER A 25 2.07 -0.96 5.62
CA SER A 25 2.09 -0.50 4.23
C SER A 25 2.70 0.90 4.08
N ASP A 26 2.44 1.77 5.04
CA ASP A 26 2.75 3.21 4.96
C ASP A 26 4.23 3.53 4.75
N VAL A 27 5.12 2.65 5.21
CA VAL A 27 6.56 2.98 5.27
C VAL A 27 7.37 2.31 4.16
N SER A 28 6.75 1.57 3.24
CA SER A 28 7.50 1.04 2.10
C SER A 28 7.90 2.19 1.16
N PHE A 29 9.04 2.03 0.48
CA PHE A 29 9.48 3.05 -0.48
C PHE A 29 8.45 3.25 -1.57
N THR A 30 7.93 2.15 -2.12
CA THR A 30 6.96 2.23 -3.22
C THR A 30 5.67 2.94 -2.78
N ASN A 31 5.17 2.67 -1.56
CA ASN A 31 4.00 3.38 -1.04
C ASN A 31 4.26 4.89 -0.97
N CYS A 32 5.38 5.28 -0.38
CA CYS A 32 5.75 6.70 -0.29
C CYS A 32 5.90 7.33 -1.68
N PHE A 33 6.55 6.63 -2.61
CA PHE A 33 6.76 7.12 -3.97
C PHE A 33 5.43 7.27 -4.73
N LEU A 34 4.52 6.32 -4.57
CA LEU A 34 3.20 6.34 -5.22
C LEU A 34 2.36 7.53 -4.71
N TRP A 35 2.34 7.72 -3.38
CA TRP A 35 1.42 8.70 -2.79
C TRP A 35 2.00 10.11 -2.65
N GLN A 36 3.22 10.38 -3.16
CA GLN A 36 3.82 11.72 -3.10
C GLN A 36 3.03 12.80 -3.86
N HIS A 37 2.08 12.37 -4.70
CA HIS A 37 1.19 13.30 -5.43
C HIS A 37 0.00 13.75 -4.58
N ALA A 38 -0.34 12.96 -3.56
CA ALA A 38 -1.46 13.26 -2.67
C ALA A 38 -1.03 14.05 -1.43
N ARG A 39 0.25 13.97 -1.08
CA ARG A 39 0.78 14.56 0.14
C ARG A 39 2.27 14.80 0.00
N LEU A 40 2.78 15.84 0.65
CA LEU A 40 4.22 16.10 0.67
C LEU A 40 4.88 15.06 1.57
N ILE A 41 5.76 14.26 1.01
CA ILE A 41 6.52 13.26 1.77
C ILE A 41 7.99 13.68 1.74
N GLN A 42 8.56 13.83 2.93
CA GLN A 42 9.95 14.23 3.09
C GLN A 42 10.66 13.22 3.99
N VAL A 43 11.96 13.06 3.77
CA VAL A 43 12.76 12.08 4.49
C VAL A 43 14.03 12.72 5.03
N ALA A 44 14.51 12.19 6.15
CA ALA A 44 15.78 12.60 6.77
C ALA A 44 16.37 11.40 7.50
N VAL A 45 17.66 11.47 7.79
CA VAL A 45 18.30 10.56 8.74
C VAL A 45 18.61 11.36 10.00
N ILE A 46 18.03 10.93 11.12
CA ILE A 46 18.20 11.57 12.44
C ILE A 46 18.58 10.47 13.43
N ARG A 47 19.71 10.66 14.15
CA ARG A 47 20.19 9.67 15.14
C ARG A 47 20.29 8.25 14.55
N ASP A 48 20.74 8.16 13.30
CA ASP A 48 20.85 6.89 12.57
C ASP A 48 19.52 6.14 12.44
N CYS A 49 18.43 6.89 12.28
CA CYS A 49 17.11 6.36 11.94
C CYS A 49 16.59 7.07 10.70
N LEU A 50 15.92 6.32 9.85
CA LEU A 50 15.14 6.89 8.76
C LEU A 50 13.88 7.52 9.36
N VAL A 51 13.67 8.80 9.08
CA VAL A 51 12.51 9.57 9.52
C VAL A 51 11.72 9.98 8.29
N ILE A 52 10.45 9.62 8.25
CA ILE A 52 9.54 9.96 7.16
C ILE A 52 8.51 10.95 7.72
N GLN A 53 8.50 12.16 7.16
CA GLN A 53 7.55 13.20 7.51
C GLN A 53 6.54 13.35 6.37
N THR A 54 5.27 13.47 6.72
CA THR A 54 4.17 13.56 5.76
C THR A 54 3.30 14.77 6.09
N THR A 55 2.94 15.54 5.07
CA THR A 55 2.09 16.71 5.24
C THR A 55 1.02 16.73 4.14
N TYR A 56 -0.25 16.68 4.56
CA TYR A 56 -1.37 16.94 3.64
C TYR A 56 -1.58 18.44 3.49
N GLU A 57 -2.12 18.85 2.36
CA GLU A 57 -2.40 20.27 2.09
C GLU A 57 -3.22 20.89 3.23
N ASN A 58 -2.77 22.01 3.73
CA ASN A 58 -3.40 22.79 4.81
C ASN A 58 -3.49 22.03 6.15
N GLN A 59 -2.64 21.00 6.36
CA GLN A 59 -2.57 20.28 7.63
C GLN A 59 -1.18 20.36 8.22
N LYS A 60 -1.08 20.09 9.51
CA LYS A 60 0.22 20.02 10.21
C LYS A 60 0.91 18.71 9.82
N PRO A 61 2.25 18.69 9.79
CA PRO A 61 2.97 17.46 9.49
C PRO A 61 2.76 16.40 10.56
N PHE A 62 2.88 15.15 10.14
CA PHE A 62 3.00 14.02 11.04
C PHE A 62 4.16 13.14 10.57
N TYR A 63 4.59 12.25 11.44
CA TYR A 63 5.74 11.38 11.22
C TYR A 63 5.30 9.92 11.36
N PHE A 64 5.98 9.04 10.64
CA PHE A 64 5.92 7.62 10.99
C PHE A 64 6.98 7.35 12.06
N TYR A 65 6.80 6.28 12.84
CA TYR A 65 7.76 5.93 13.89
C TYR A 65 9.15 5.79 13.26
N PRO A 66 10.22 6.35 13.89
CA PRO A 66 11.57 6.28 13.31
C PRO A 66 12.02 4.84 13.08
N ILE A 67 12.63 4.59 11.93
CA ILE A 67 13.06 3.26 11.52
C ILE A 67 14.58 3.17 11.70
N GLY A 68 15.01 2.44 12.71
CA GLY A 68 16.43 2.31 13.04
C GLY A 68 16.63 1.88 14.47
N LYS A 69 17.89 1.65 14.85
CA LYS A 69 18.23 1.12 16.19
C LYS A 69 18.08 2.16 17.29
N ASN A 70 18.20 3.44 16.95
CA ASN A 70 18.22 4.54 17.93
C ASN A 70 16.89 5.29 17.95
N ALA A 71 15.76 4.56 17.87
CA ALA A 71 14.43 5.18 17.78
C ALA A 71 14.14 6.08 18.99
N PHE A 72 14.54 5.67 20.20
CA PHE A 72 14.35 6.47 21.41
C PHE A 72 15.02 7.84 21.27
N GLU A 73 16.32 7.86 20.94
CA GLU A 73 17.09 9.10 20.79
C GLU A 73 16.57 9.94 19.62
N CYS A 74 16.06 9.27 18.60
CA CYS A 74 15.45 9.97 17.47
C CYS A 74 14.15 10.68 17.88
N VAL A 75 13.28 10.01 18.65
CA VAL A 75 12.05 10.63 19.17
C VAL A 75 12.39 11.81 20.08
N GLU A 76 13.41 11.68 20.97
CA GLU A 76 13.87 12.81 21.79
C GLU A 76 14.25 14.02 20.94
N GLU A 77 14.97 13.77 19.83
CA GLU A 77 15.41 14.83 18.94
C GLU A 77 14.19 15.45 18.20
N LEU A 78 13.25 14.64 17.76
CA LEU A 78 12.04 15.14 17.11
C LEU A 78 11.19 16.00 18.05
N LEU A 79 11.12 15.63 19.35
CA LEU A 79 10.40 16.43 20.35
C LEU A 79 11.02 17.82 20.56
N LYS A 80 12.33 17.97 20.31
CA LYS A 80 13.01 19.28 20.36
C LYS A 80 12.73 20.10 19.10
N LEU A 81 12.62 19.42 17.96
CA LEU A 81 12.44 20.07 16.65
C LEU A 81 10.99 20.46 16.37
N GLU A 82 10.03 19.68 16.89
CA GLU A 82 8.63 19.80 16.50
C GLU A 82 7.71 19.95 17.72
N LYS A 83 7.19 21.15 17.90
CA LYS A 83 6.18 21.41 18.93
C LYS A 83 4.89 20.68 18.55
N ASN A 84 4.29 19.93 19.48
CA ASN A 84 3.12 19.09 19.19
C ASN A 84 3.42 17.99 18.15
N LEU A 85 4.57 17.35 18.30
CA LEU A 85 4.99 16.23 17.44
C LEU A 85 3.85 15.22 17.30
N ARG A 86 3.58 14.79 16.07
CA ARG A 86 2.50 13.86 15.75
C ARG A 86 3.08 12.63 15.07
N PHE A 87 2.70 11.46 15.57
CA PHE A 87 2.96 10.19 14.88
C PHE A 87 1.64 9.61 14.37
N HIS A 88 1.66 9.07 13.16
CA HIS A 88 0.56 8.31 12.58
C HIS A 88 1.01 6.90 12.25
N SER A 89 0.04 6.00 12.09
CA SER A 89 0.27 4.59 11.69
C SER A 89 1.25 3.87 12.61
N LEU A 90 1.10 4.09 13.92
CA LEU A 90 1.89 3.33 14.92
C LEU A 90 1.29 1.93 15.05
N THR A 91 2.15 0.92 15.05
CA THR A 91 1.73 -0.41 15.50
C THR A 91 1.46 -0.38 17.01
N LEU A 92 0.81 -1.42 17.54
CA LEU A 92 0.60 -1.55 18.98
C LEU A 92 1.94 -1.50 19.73
N GLU A 93 2.94 -2.21 19.21
CA GLU A 93 4.29 -2.25 19.80
C GLU A 93 4.92 -0.84 19.84
N GLN A 94 4.85 -0.10 18.73
CA GLN A 94 5.41 1.26 18.67
C GLN A 94 4.66 2.22 19.59
N LYS A 95 3.34 2.08 19.67
CA LYS A 95 2.51 2.87 20.60
C LYS A 95 2.92 2.59 22.05
N ASP A 96 3.09 1.31 22.40
CA ASP A 96 3.49 0.93 23.76
C ASP A 96 4.92 1.39 24.07
N ASP A 97 5.82 1.32 23.10
CA ASP A 97 7.18 1.85 23.24
C ASP A 97 7.17 3.34 23.56
N LEU A 98 6.38 4.13 22.83
CA LEU A 98 6.24 5.57 23.13
C LEU A 98 5.63 5.81 24.51
N LYS A 99 4.62 5.04 24.87
CA LYS A 99 3.94 5.17 26.16
C LYS A 99 4.87 4.89 27.34
N ASP A 100 5.68 3.85 27.21
CA ASP A 100 6.54 3.40 28.31
C ASP A 100 7.81 4.25 28.45
N ASN A 101 8.37 4.70 27.33
CA ASN A 101 9.61 5.47 27.34
C ASN A 101 9.40 6.98 27.46
N PHE A 102 8.23 7.49 27.10
CA PHE A 102 7.90 8.93 27.13
C PHE A 102 6.64 9.15 27.97
N VAL A 103 6.71 8.71 29.23
CA VAL A 103 5.58 8.71 30.17
C VAL A 103 4.93 10.09 30.26
N GLY A 104 3.64 10.18 29.97
CA GLY A 104 2.87 11.42 30.08
C GLY A 104 3.07 12.41 28.94
N VAL A 105 3.96 12.09 27.97
CA VAL A 105 4.29 13.02 26.89
C VAL A 105 3.24 13.00 25.77
N PHE A 106 2.67 11.84 25.44
CA PHE A 106 1.78 11.69 24.29
C PHE A 106 0.36 11.32 24.71
N ASP A 107 -0.61 11.82 23.94
CA ASP A 107 -1.98 11.30 23.91
C ASP A 107 -2.12 10.36 22.72
N PHE A 108 -2.80 9.22 22.90
CA PHE A 108 -2.90 8.17 21.90
C PHE A 108 -4.36 7.98 21.45
N THR A 109 -4.57 7.71 20.17
CA THR A 109 -5.88 7.44 19.57
C THR A 109 -5.77 6.24 18.64
N TYR A 110 -6.72 5.33 18.70
CA TYR A 110 -6.85 4.23 17.73
C TYR A 110 -7.51 4.75 16.46
N ASN A 111 -6.94 4.40 15.31
CA ASN A 111 -7.49 4.83 14.02
C ASN A 111 -7.84 3.62 13.14
N ARG A 112 -9.08 3.11 13.32
CA ARG A 112 -9.59 1.96 12.57
C ARG A 112 -9.54 2.16 11.05
N ASP A 113 -9.77 3.37 10.59
CA ASP A 113 -9.84 3.69 9.16
C ASP A 113 -8.51 3.49 8.44
N ARG A 114 -7.42 3.47 9.21
CA ARG A 114 -6.07 3.28 8.67
C ARG A 114 -5.54 1.87 8.85
N SER A 115 -6.30 0.95 9.48
CA SER A 115 -5.85 -0.44 9.69
C SER A 115 -5.60 -1.15 8.36
N ASP A 116 -4.45 -1.83 8.23
CA ASP A 116 -4.14 -2.62 7.05
C ASP A 116 -4.87 -3.97 7.09
N TYR A 117 -5.38 -4.38 5.95
CA TYR A 117 -6.09 -5.67 5.77
C TYR A 117 -5.10 -6.73 5.32
N VAL A 118 -4.97 -7.80 6.09
CA VAL A 118 -4.03 -8.88 5.79
C VAL A 118 -4.81 -10.18 5.52
N TYR A 119 -4.49 -10.80 4.39
CA TYR A 119 -5.17 -11.99 3.87
C TYR A 119 -4.20 -13.15 3.73
N SER A 120 -4.71 -14.38 3.74
CA SER A 120 -3.94 -15.55 3.37
C SER A 120 -3.78 -15.59 1.83
N VAL A 121 -2.55 -15.64 1.36
CA VAL A 121 -2.26 -15.78 -0.08
C VAL A 121 -2.89 -17.07 -0.61
N GLU A 122 -2.70 -18.18 0.11
CA GLU A 122 -3.27 -19.48 -0.28
C GLU A 122 -4.79 -19.40 -0.42
N GLU A 123 -5.48 -18.80 0.56
CA GLU A 123 -6.94 -18.69 0.52
C GLU A 123 -7.43 -17.80 -0.63
N LEU A 124 -6.75 -16.67 -0.89
CA LEU A 124 -7.12 -15.78 -1.99
C LEU A 124 -6.91 -16.42 -3.36
N ILE A 125 -5.88 -17.26 -3.51
CA ILE A 125 -5.65 -18.01 -4.75
C ILE A 125 -6.72 -19.08 -4.94
N ALA A 126 -7.02 -19.84 -3.87
CA ALA A 126 -7.92 -21.01 -3.95
C ALA A 126 -9.41 -20.62 -3.96
N LEU A 127 -9.79 -19.59 -3.22
CA LEU A 127 -11.18 -19.16 -3.02
C LEU A 127 -12.10 -20.33 -2.66
N LYS A 128 -11.64 -21.21 -1.76
CA LYS A 128 -12.36 -22.42 -1.35
C LYS A 128 -13.28 -22.14 -0.15
N GLY A 129 -14.39 -22.85 -0.10
CA GLY A 129 -15.30 -22.83 1.03
C GLY A 129 -16.41 -21.78 0.93
N LYS A 130 -17.37 -21.90 1.83
CA LYS A 130 -18.60 -21.11 1.85
C LYS A 130 -18.33 -19.60 1.94
N LYS A 131 -17.31 -19.22 2.72
CA LYS A 131 -16.96 -17.79 2.92
C LYS A 131 -16.52 -17.09 1.64
N TYR A 132 -16.04 -17.84 0.64
CA TYR A 132 -15.58 -17.28 -0.64
C TYR A 132 -16.57 -17.49 -1.78
N HIS A 133 -17.76 -18.03 -1.51
CA HIS A 133 -18.71 -18.44 -2.55
C HIS A 133 -19.00 -17.31 -3.57
N LYS A 134 -19.26 -16.09 -3.09
CA LYS A 134 -19.55 -14.95 -3.99
C LYS A 134 -18.34 -14.60 -4.86
N LYS A 135 -17.13 -14.58 -4.27
CA LYS A 135 -15.90 -14.26 -5.03
C LYS A 135 -15.61 -15.35 -6.06
N LYS A 136 -15.80 -16.62 -5.66
CA LYS A 136 -15.64 -17.76 -6.55
C LYS A 136 -16.63 -17.71 -7.73
N ASN A 137 -17.88 -17.30 -7.47
CA ASN A 137 -18.87 -17.17 -8.54
C ASN A 137 -18.47 -16.09 -9.55
N HIS A 138 -17.98 -14.92 -9.09
CA HIS A 138 -17.51 -13.87 -10.00
C HIS A 138 -16.30 -14.36 -10.81
N LEU A 139 -15.37 -15.08 -10.17
CA LEU A 139 -14.22 -15.66 -10.86
C LEU A 139 -14.68 -16.67 -11.90
N ASN A 140 -15.60 -17.59 -11.54
CA ASN A 140 -16.12 -18.61 -12.46
C ASN A 140 -16.85 -17.96 -13.65
N GLN A 141 -17.59 -16.88 -13.40
CA GLN A 141 -18.25 -16.13 -14.48
C GLN A 141 -17.22 -15.57 -15.46
N PHE A 142 -16.12 -15.00 -14.93
CA PHE A 142 -15.03 -14.51 -15.80
C PHE A 142 -14.45 -15.67 -16.63
N LEU A 143 -14.13 -16.78 -15.97
CA LEU A 143 -13.51 -17.94 -16.63
C LEU A 143 -14.43 -18.57 -17.70
N THR A 144 -15.74 -18.55 -17.47
CA THR A 144 -16.72 -19.04 -18.43
C THR A 144 -16.81 -18.12 -19.65
N ASN A 145 -16.85 -16.81 -19.41
CA ASN A 145 -17.04 -15.82 -20.49
C ASN A 145 -15.75 -15.58 -21.28
N TYR A 146 -14.59 -15.76 -20.65
CA TYR A 146 -13.30 -15.40 -21.22
C TYR A 146 -12.27 -16.50 -21.01
N ALA A 147 -12.62 -17.73 -21.46
CA ALA A 147 -11.79 -18.93 -21.26
C ALA A 147 -10.38 -18.80 -21.88
N ASN A 148 -10.24 -17.90 -22.87
CA ASN A 148 -8.98 -17.67 -23.58
C ASN A 148 -8.21 -16.43 -23.04
N PHE A 149 -8.52 -15.97 -21.84
CA PHE A 149 -7.77 -14.87 -21.26
C PHE A 149 -6.28 -15.22 -21.13
N VAL A 150 -5.44 -14.19 -21.12
CA VAL A 150 -4.00 -14.35 -20.96
C VAL A 150 -3.53 -13.50 -19.77
N TYR A 151 -2.78 -14.12 -18.87
CA TYR A 151 -2.04 -13.38 -17.83
C TYR A 151 -0.63 -13.09 -18.35
N GLU A 152 -0.16 -11.87 -18.16
CA GLU A 152 1.21 -11.48 -18.48
C GLU A 152 1.81 -10.74 -17.27
N LYS A 153 3.09 -10.97 -17.00
CA LYS A 153 3.83 -10.13 -16.04
C LYS A 153 4.02 -8.74 -16.64
N ILE A 154 3.89 -7.72 -15.81
CA ILE A 154 4.24 -6.36 -16.25
C ILE A 154 5.77 -6.31 -16.43
N SER A 155 6.19 -5.72 -17.52
CA SER A 155 7.60 -5.69 -17.95
C SER A 155 7.86 -4.39 -18.71
N PRO A 156 9.15 -4.08 -18.98
CA PRO A 156 9.48 -2.91 -19.81
C PRO A 156 8.78 -2.92 -21.17
N GLN A 157 8.48 -4.11 -21.71
CA GLN A 157 7.88 -4.24 -23.05
C GLN A 157 6.39 -3.95 -23.07
N ASN A 158 5.68 -4.14 -21.96
CA ASN A 158 4.21 -3.98 -21.94
C ASN A 158 3.69 -2.93 -20.95
N LYS A 159 4.54 -2.35 -20.09
CA LYS A 159 4.09 -1.37 -19.08
C LYS A 159 3.44 -0.13 -19.72
N LYS A 160 3.89 0.25 -20.91
CA LYS A 160 3.28 1.35 -21.63
C LYS A 160 1.82 1.05 -22.03
N UNK A 161 1.49 -0.10 -22.27
CA UNK A 161 0.38 -0.51 -22.53
C UNK A 161 -0.47 -0.56 -21.49
N VAL A 162 -0.05 -0.96 -20.45
CA VAL A 162 -0.80 -0.90 -19.20
C VAL A 162 -1.21 0.53 -18.87
N LEU A 163 -0.26 1.42 -18.93
CA LEU A 163 -0.52 2.84 -18.65
C LEU A 163 -1.57 3.43 -19.60
N GLU A 164 -1.45 3.14 -20.89
CA GLU A 164 -2.39 3.64 -21.88
C GLU A 164 -3.81 3.14 -21.60
N ALA A 165 -3.99 1.84 -21.35
CA ALA A 165 -5.28 1.27 -21.00
C ALA A 165 -5.86 1.92 -19.74
N PHE A 166 -5.03 2.08 -18.71
CA PHE A 166 -5.48 2.70 -17.46
C PHE A 166 -5.89 4.17 -17.66
N GLN A 167 -5.14 4.91 -18.47
CA GLN A 167 -5.51 6.31 -18.77
C GLN A 167 -6.84 6.40 -19.51
N GLU A 168 -7.11 5.48 -20.45
CA GLU A 168 -8.41 5.41 -21.11
C GLU A 168 -9.54 5.20 -20.10
N TRP A 169 -9.40 4.20 -19.21
CA TRP A 169 -10.42 3.93 -18.18
C TRP A 169 -10.61 5.12 -17.24
N PHE A 170 -9.51 5.79 -16.89
CA PHE A 170 -9.57 6.97 -16.01
C PHE A 170 -10.33 8.11 -16.69
N LEU A 171 -10.06 8.38 -17.96
CA LEU A 171 -10.77 9.42 -18.72
C LEU A 171 -12.25 9.09 -18.87
N GLU A 172 -12.59 7.83 -19.14
CA GLU A 172 -13.98 7.38 -19.25
C GLU A 172 -14.75 7.58 -17.95
N SER A 173 -14.11 7.48 -16.80
CA SER A 173 -14.75 7.64 -15.50
C SER A 173 -15.21 9.08 -15.24
N GLN A 174 -14.62 10.05 -15.94
CA GLN A 174 -14.91 11.49 -15.79
C GLN A 174 -14.90 11.95 -14.32
N THR A 175 -14.03 11.34 -13.49
CA THR A 175 -14.00 11.64 -12.06
C THR A 175 -13.37 13.00 -11.77
N ASP A 176 -13.96 13.73 -10.82
CA ASP A 176 -13.36 14.93 -10.24
C ASP A 176 -12.87 14.69 -8.80
N ASP A 177 -12.87 13.43 -8.36
CA ASP A 177 -12.38 13.06 -7.03
C ASP A 177 -10.86 13.25 -6.97
N ILE A 178 -10.42 14.15 -6.10
CA ILE A 178 -8.99 14.49 -5.98
C ILE A 178 -8.14 13.30 -5.52
N GLY A 179 -8.72 12.40 -4.73
CA GLY A 179 -8.03 11.18 -4.31
C GLY A 179 -7.73 10.27 -5.49
N LEU A 180 -8.73 10.05 -6.36
CA LEU A 180 -8.56 9.24 -7.58
C LEU A 180 -7.62 9.90 -8.57
N ILE A 181 -7.65 11.24 -8.67
CA ILE A 181 -6.72 11.98 -9.54
C ILE A 181 -5.28 11.80 -9.05
N ASN A 182 -5.05 11.89 -7.74
CA ASN A 182 -3.71 11.70 -7.18
C ASN A 182 -3.25 10.25 -7.27
N GLU A 183 -4.17 9.29 -7.08
CA GLU A 183 -3.87 7.87 -7.29
C GLU A 183 -3.43 7.63 -8.75
N ASN A 184 -4.14 8.22 -9.71
CA ASN A 184 -3.77 8.13 -11.14
C ASN A 184 -2.33 8.61 -11.37
N LYS A 185 -1.98 9.77 -10.84
CA LYS A 185 -0.61 10.31 -10.96
C LYS A 185 0.42 9.36 -10.32
N GLY A 186 0.07 8.76 -9.19
CA GLY A 186 0.93 7.79 -8.51
C GLY A 186 1.14 6.53 -9.34
N ILE A 187 0.06 5.96 -9.89
CA ILE A 187 0.13 4.78 -10.76
C ILE A 187 1.01 5.08 -11.98
N GLN A 188 0.80 6.24 -12.60
CA GLN A 188 1.62 6.68 -13.74
C GLN A 188 3.09 6.72 -13.35
N SER A 189 3.41 7.37 -12.21
CA SER A 189 4.80 7.48 -11.73
C SER A 189 5.44 6.11 -11.51
N VAL A 190 4.69 5.15 -10.93
CA VAL A 190 5.21 3.79 -10.70
C VAL A 190 5.45 3.08 -12.04
N LEU A 191 4.51 3.12 -12.97
CA LEU A 191 4.66 2.43 -14.26
C LEU A 191 5.79 3.03 -15.10
N GLU A 192 5.94 4.36 -15.10
CA GLU A 192 7.03 5.03 -15.81
C GLU A 192 8.41 4.62 -15.26
N ASN A 193 8.50 4.42 -13.93
CA ASN A 193 9.76 4.10 -13.25
C ASN A 193 9.84 2.63 -12.82
N TYR A 194 9.08 1.76 -13.46
CA TYR A 194 8.83 0.37 -13.04
C TYR A 194 10.14 -0.40 -12.79
N GLU A 195 11.13 -0.25 -13.68
CA GLU A 195 12.40 -0.97 -13.59
C GLU A 195 13.29 -0.48 -12.44
N SER A 196 13.01 0.73 -11.94
CA SER A 196 13.77 1.31 -10.82
C SER A 196 13.18 0.95 -9.46
N LEU A 197 11.98 0.34 -9.45
CA LEU A 197 11.26 -0.03 -8.22
C LEU A 197 11.30 -1.55 -8.04
N ASP A 198 11.12 -2.01 -6.80
CA ASP A 198 11.11 -3.44 -6.49
C ASP A 198 9.70 -4.03 -6.59
N VAL A 199 8.92 -3.54 -7.56
CA VAL A 199 7.54 -3.97 -7.76
C VAL A 199 7.46 -5.17 -8.71
N LYS A 200 6.46 -6.00 -8.46
CA LYS A 200 6.05 -7.10 -9.34
C LYS A 200 4.60 -6.85 -9.73
N GLY A 201 4.31 -6.91 -11.00
CA GLY A 201 2.97 -6.64 -11.47
C GLY A 201 2.53 -7.63 -12.53
N GLY A 202 1.22 -7.69 -12.71
CA GLY A 202 0.60 -8.52 -13.73
C GLY A 202 -0.56 -7.81 -14.39
N LEU A 203 -0.90 -8.26 -15.58
CA LEU A 203 -2.05 -7.78 -16.34
C LEU A 203 -2.82 -8.98 -16.89
N VAL A 204 -4.09 -8.77 -17.17
CA VAL A 204 -4.94 -9.78 -17.82
C VAL A 204 -5.45 -9.18 -19.14
N ARG A 205 -5.33 -9.98 -20.21
CA ARG A 205 -5.91 -9.64 -21.53
C ARG A 205 -7.07 -10.55 -21.84
N VAL A 206 -8.05 -9.95 -22.51
CA VAL A 206 -9.19 -10.64 -23.13
C VAL A 206 -9.25 -10.17 -24.57
N ASN A 207 -9.18 -11.10 -25.52
CA ASN A 207 -9.21 -10.79 -26.96
C ASN A 207 -8.16 -9.73 -27.37
N GLY A 208 -6.99 -9.76 -26.72
CA GLY A 208 -5.90 -8.82 -27.02
C GLY A 208 -5.94 -7.52 -26.24
N GLU A 209 -7.06 -7.15 -25.62
CA GLU A 209 -7.19 -5.92 -24.84
C GLU A 209 -6.87 -6.16 -23.37
N ILE A 210 -6.18 -5.22 -22.73
CA ILE A 210 -5.92 -5.25 -21.29
C ILE A 210 -7.24 -4.94 -20.57
N VAL A 211 -7.67 -5.82 -19.68
CA VAL A 211 -8.93 -5.64 -18.92
C VAL A 211 -8.71 -5.46 -17.43
N SER A 212 -7.53 -5.79 -16.92
CA SER A 212 -7.16 -5.52 -15.52
C SER A 212 -5.66 -5.59 -15.34
N PHE A 213 -5.16 -4.94 -14.28
CA PHE A 213 -3.76 -5.04 -13.88
C PHE A 213 -3.65 -4.80 -12.37
N SER A 214 -2.53 -5.25 -11.83
CA SER A 214 -2.23 -5.05 -10.40
C SER A 214 -0.73 -5.08 -10.23
N PHE A 215 -0.23 -4.40 -9.19
CA PHE A 215 1.16 -4.51 -8.80
C PHE A 215 1.34 -4.37 -7.28
N GLY A 216 2.41 -4.97 -6.80
CA GLY A 216 2.79 -4.97 -5.40
C GLY A 216 4.27 -5.27 -5.25
N GLU A 217 4.69 -5.49 -4.03
CA GLU A 217 6.09 -5.79 -3.70
C GLU A 217 6.16 -6.80 -2.55
N VAL A 218 7.34 -7.35 -2.31
CA VAL A 218 7.59 -8.16 -1.11
C VAL A 218 7.84 -7.18 0.05
N LEU A 219 6.98 -7.20 1.05
CA LEU A 219 7.10 -6.31 2.21
C LEU A 219 8.07 -6.87 3.25
N ASN A 220 8.01 -8.18 3.48
CA ASN A 220 8.90 -8.89 4.39
C ASN A 220 8.89 -10.39 4.03
N GLU A 221 9.59 -11.21 4.81
CA GLU A 221 9.77 -12.64 4.54
C GLU A 221 8.47 -13.42 4.36
N GLU A 222 7.36 -12.92 4.91
CA GLU A 222 6.08 -13.64 4.92
C GLU A 222 4.98 -12.95 4.12
N SER A 223 5.17 -11.67 3.76
CA SER A 223 4.07 -10.83 3.29
C SER A 223 4.38 -10.11 1.99
N ALA A 224 3.44 -10.17 1.06
CA ALA A 224 3.35 -9.26 -0.07
C ALA A 224 2.59 -8.00 0.37
N LEU A 225 2.87 -6.87 -0.27
CA LEU A 225 2.10 -5.64 -0.16
C LEU A 225 1.53 -5.32 -1.53
N ILE A 226 0.21 -5.32 -1.65
CA ILE A 226 -0.48 -5.08 -2.93
C ILE A 226 -0.92 -3.62 -2.93
N HIS A 227 -0.29 -2.81 -3.77
CA HIS A 227 -0.52 -1.37 -3.83
C HIS A 227 -1.75 -1.02 -4.66
N ILE A 228 -1.89 -1.65 -5.81
CA ILE A 228 -2.90 -1.25 -6.81
C ILE A 228 -3.52 -2.50 -7.43
N GLU A 229 -4.84 -2.47 -7.54
CA GLU A 229 -5.62 -3.37 -8.39
C GLU A 229 -6.62 -2.53 -9.18
N LYS A 230 -6.58 -2.62 -10.49
CA LYS A 230 -7.49 -1.89 -11.38
C LYS A 230 -8.05 -2.83 -12.44
N ALA A 231 -9.31 -2.62 -12.75
CA ALA A 231 -10.00 -3.45 -13.74
C ALA A 231 -11.11 -2.64 -14.42
N ARG A 232 -11.41 -3.00 -15.65
CA ARG A 232 -12.56 -2.46 -16.37
C ARG A 232 -13.86 -2.82 -15.66
N ALA A 233 -14.70 -1.83 -15.43
CA ALA A 233 -15.95 -2.01 -14.69
C ALA A 233 -16.98 -2.86 -15.45
N ASP A 234 -16.91 -2.84 -16.78
CA ASP A 234 -17.84 -3.58 -17.65
C ASP A 234 -17.48 -5.08 -17.81
N ILE A 235 -16.33 -5.51 -17.29
CA ILE A 235 -15.87 -6.91 -17.40
C ILE A 235 -16.09 -7.60 -16.05
N ALA A 236 -17.17 -8.37 -15.95
CA ALA A 236 -17.51 -9.07 -14.71
C ALA A 236 -16.40 -10.06 -14.29
N GLY A 237 -15.96 -9.98 -13.06
CA GLY A 237 -14.92 -10.85 -12.52
C GLY A 237 -13.48 -10.40 -12.80
N ALA A 238 -13.29 -9.26 -13.49
CA ALA A 238 -11.95 -8.78 -13.83
C ALA A 238 -11.09 -8.47 -12.60
N TYR A 239 -11.69 -7.94 -11.52
CA TYR A 239 -10.97 -7.75 -10.26
C TYR A 239 -10.56 -9.07 -9.61
N GLN A 240 -11.46 -10.08 -9.65
CA GLN A 240 -11.19 -11.37 -9.03
C GLN A 240 -10.07 -12.12 -9.77
N ILE A 241 -10.08 -12.07 -11.10
CA ILE A 241 -9.05 -12.79 -11.86
C ILE A 241 -7.67 -12.15 -11.69
N ILE A 242 -7.57 -10.80 -11.71
CA ILE A 242 -6.25 -10.17 -11.54
C ILE A 242 -5.71 -10.38 -10.13
N ASN A 243 -6.56 -10.32 -9.10
CA ASN A 243 -6.14 -10.62 -7.72
C ASN A 243 -5.57 -12.04 -7.62
N GLN A 244 -6.31 -13.02 -8.12
CA GLN A 244 -5.88 -14.42 -8.10
C GLN A 244 -4.59 -14.62 -8.88
N GLN A 245 -4.53 -14.11 -10.10
CA GLN A 245 -3.40 -14.36 -11.00
C GLN A 245 -2.12 -13.67 -10.54
N LEU A 246 -2.21 -12.45 -10.00
CA LEU A 246 -1.04 -11.79 -9.45
C LEU A 246 -0.47 -12.58 -8.27
N LEU A 247 -1.32 -12.97 -7.33
CA LEU A 247 -0.86 -13.74 -6.16
C LEU A 247 -0.28 -15.08 -6.58
N LEU A 248 -0.94 -15.78 -7.50
CA LEU A 248 -0.49 -17.10 -7.98
C LEU A 248 0.89 -17.01 -8.65
N ASN A 249 1.08 -16.02 -9.51
CA ASN A 249 2.28 -15.97 -10.36
C ASN A 249 3.46 -15.23 -9.71
N GLU A 250 3.19 -14.25 -8.83
CA GLU A 250 4.26 -13.40 -8.29
C GLU A 250 4.52 -13.61 -6.79
N PHE A 251 3.50 -14.03 -6.02
CA PHE A 251 3.58 -14.02 -4.56
C PHE A 251 3.15 -15.34 -3.90
N SER A 252 2.97 -16.43 -4.66
CA SER A 252 2.48 -17.72 -4.13
C SER A 252 3.42 -18.35 -3.09
N HIS A 253 4.67 -17.91 -3.04
CA HIS A 253 5.65 -18.37 -2.05
C HIS A 253 5.51 -17.67 -0.69
N LEU A 254 4.64 -16.65 -0.58
CA LEU A 254 4.43 -15.89 0.66
C LEU A 254 3.15 -16.35 1.36
N THR A 255 3.11 -16.15 2.67
CA THR A 255 1.97 -16.55 3.51
C THR A 255 0.83 -15.53 3.43
N TYR A 256 1.18 -14.25 3.46
CA TYR A 256 0.21 -13.17 3.62
C TYR A 256 0.26 -12.17 2.47
N ALA A 257 -0.88 -11.52 2.23
CA ALA A 257 -0.99 -10.36 1.34
C ALA A 257 -1.62 -9.20 2.15
N ASN A 258 -0.84 -8.16 2.38
CA ASN A 258 -1.32 -6.89 2.94
C ASN A 258 -1.89 -6.08 1.77
N ARG A 259 -3.17 -5.71 1.85
CA ARG A 259 -3.85 -4.94 0.79
C ARG A 259 -4.24 -3.55 1.27
N GLU A 260 -3.45 -3.01 2.20
CA GLU A 260 -3.56 -1.63 2.72
C GLU A 260 -4.90 -1.36 3.42
N GLU A 261 -5.17 -0.08 3.73
CA GLU A 261 -6.33 0.36 4.52
C GLU A 261 -7.57 0.62 3.67
N ASP A 262 -8.70 0.94 4.36
CA ASP A 262 -9.96 1.32 3.70
C ASP A 262 -10.27 2.82 3.75
N LEU A 263 -9.45 3.60 4.46
CA LEU A 263 -9.57 5.07 4.58
C LEU A 263 -10.94 5.52 5.14
N GLY A 264 -11.67 4.64 5.82
CA GLY A 264 -13.00 4.95 6.33
C GLY A 264 -14.09 4.98 5.26
N LEU A 265 -13.77 4.57 4.02
CA LEU A 265 -14.73 4.53 2.92
C LEU A 265 -15.59 3.26 3.03
N GLU A 266 -16.89 3.42 3.28
CA GLU A 266 -17.78 2.30 3.55
C GLU A 266 -17.78 1.23 2.45
N GLY A 267 -17.80 1.65 1.19
CA GLY A 267 -17.77 0.72 0.05
C GLY A 267 -16.49 -0.08 0.00
N LEU A 268 -15.34 0.59 0.21
CA LEU A 268 -14.03 -0.07 0.23
C LEU A 268 -13.91 -1.02 1.43
N ARG A 269 -14.36 -0.58 2.61
CA ARG A 269 -14.42 -1.42 3.82
C ARG A 269 -15.22 -2.69 3.58
N ARG A 270 -16.43 -2.55 3.02
CA ARG A 270 -17.30 -3.69 2.71
C ARG A 270 -16.62 -4.64 1.73
N SER A 271 -16.00 -4.10 0.69
CA SER A 271 -15.27 -4.90 -0.30
C SER A 271 -14.12 -5.67 0.35
N LYS A 272 -13.27 -4.98 1.13
CA LYS A 272 -12.11 -5.61 1.78
C LYS A 272 -12.53 -6.67 2.81
N MET A 273 -13.55 -6.39 3.62
CA MET A 273 -14.06 -7.39 4.59
C MET A 273 -14.65 -8.61 3.88
N SER A 274 -15.26 -8.43 2.70
CA SER A 274 -15.87 -9.54 1.95
C SER A 274 -14.84 -10.56 1.43
N TYR A 275 -13.55 -10.21 1.44
CA TYR A 275 -12.46 -11.14 1.11
C TYR A 275 -11.91 -11.87 2.34
N ASN A 276 -12.55 -11.70 3.50
CA ASN A 276 -12.24 -12.44 4.74
C ASN A 276 -10.77 -12.29 5.17
N PRO A 277 -10.35 -11.09 5.60
CA PRO A 277 -8.98 -10.92 6.10
C PRO A 277 -8.71 -11.86 7.28
N VAL A 278 -7.49 -12.37 7.36
CA VAL A 278 -7.07 -13.23 8.47
C VAL A 278 -6.95 -12.40 9.74
N PHE A 279 -6.44 -11.16 9.59
CA PHE A 279 -6.36 -10.18 10.68
C PHE A 279 -6.20 -8.79 10.07
N LEU A 280 -6.35 -7.79 10.93
CA LEU A 280 -6.03 -6.40 10.59
C LEU A 280 -4.77 -6.00 11.37
N ILE A 281 -3.93 -5.18 10.76
CA ILE A 281 -2.85 -4.51 11.49
C ILE A 281 -3.42 -3.19 11.98
N ASP A 282 -3.74 -3.14 13.26
CA ASP A 282 -4.30 -1.94 13.87
C ASP A 282 -3.28 -0.82 13.90
N LYS A 283 -3.75 0.40 13.69
CA LYS A 283 -2.89 1.58 13.67
C LYS A 283 -3.36 2.61 14.69
N TYR A 284 -2.39 3.23 15.34
CA TYR A 284 -2.62 4.25 16.37
C TYR A 284 -1.95 5.55 15.95
N GLU A 285 -2.42 6.63 16.52
CA GLU A 285 -1.84 7.97 16.38
C GLU A 285 -1.38 8.42 17.74
N ALA A 286 -0.34 9.26 17.77
CA ALA A 286 0.14 9.89 18.99
C ALA A 286 0.36 11.38 18.74
N VAL A 287 -0.02 12.22 19.71
CA VAL A 287 0.20 13.67 19.65
C VAL A 287 0.88 14.08 20.95
N ALA A 288 2.02 14.75 20.82
CA ALA A 288 2.74 15.26 22.00
C ALA A 288 1.92 16.38 22.64
N LYS A 289 1.83 16.35 23.97
CA LYS A 289 1.14 17.38 24.75
C LYS A 289 1.97 18.66 24.79
N ASN A 290 1.30 19.80 24.97
CA ASN A 290 1.94 21.11 25.14
C ASN A 290 2.64 21.19 26.51
#